data_c24ddcf84a0628c5ace99ef173399209
#
_entry.id   c24ddcf84a0628c5ace99ef173399209
#
_cell.length_a   1.000
_cell.length_b   1.000
_cell.length_c   1.000
_cell.angle_alpha   90.00
_cell.angle_beta   90.00
_cell.angle_gamma   90.00
#
_symmetry.space_group_name_H-M   'P 1'
#
loop_
_entity.id
_entity.type
_entity.pdbx_description
1 polymer ?
#
loop_
_entity_poly.entity_id
_entity_poly.type
_entity_poly.pdbx_seq_one_letter_code
_entity_poly.pdbx_strand_id
1 'polypeptide(L)'
;MENVYKLLVVGGGISSCTLVSNCIKKGFAGKIAIVENGRNLGGRFSSRISLKNKGTIINHGSPIFNIINPNEDKLLIQFINQLIDNDLIIKNDSLIYEVDENLNIYKKNNNIFYSGKVYKTVNSMSNLSEEIINLNNINNQIDFHFKSMIKELKYSNNNWQLKTTDNKIFKAEFLVLSSNLLLHKRSKDILKINHIPLRKAIQINK
;
A
#
# COMPACT_ATOMS: atom_id res chain seq x y z
N MET A 1 -16.87 23.96 -8.26
CA MET A 1 -17.45 22.67 -8.70
C MET A 1 -16.85 21.59 -7.82
N GLU A 2 -17.68 20.79 -7.14
CA GLU A 2 -17.18 19.63 -6.37
C GLU A 2 -16.65 18.59 -7.37
N ASN A 3 -15.37 18.25 -7.27
CA ASN A 3 -14.78 17.23 -8.14
C ASN A 3 -15.33 15.87 -7.73
N VAL A 4 -16.14 15.27 -8.59
CA VAL A 4 -16.57 13.87 -8.43
C VAL A 4 -15.53 13.00 -9.11
N TYR A 5 -14.88 12.15 -8.33
CA TYR A 5 -13.93 11.16 -8.83
C TYR A 5 -14.68 9.94 -9.39
N LYS A 6 -14.08 9.26 -10.34
CA LYS A 6 -14.60 7.96 -10.77
C LYS A 6 -14.26 6.89 -9.74
N LEU A 7 -13.05 6.96 -9.15
CA LEU A 7 -12.58 6.03 -8.13
C LEU A 7 -11.94 6.79 -6.98
N LEU A 8 -12.34 6.44 -5.76
CA LEU A 8 -11.73 6.88 -4.51
C LEU A 8 -11.05 5.70 -3.84
N VAL A 9 -9.76 5.82 -3.57
CA VAL A 9 -8.95 4.81 -2.89
C VAL A 9 -8.49 5.32 -1.55
N VAL A 10 -8.82 4.60 -0.49
CA VAL A 10 -8.42 4.93 0.88
C VAL A 10 -7.20 4.13 1.28
N GLY A 11 -6.11 4.82 1.50
CA GLY A 11 -4.79 4.28 1.80
C GLY A 11 -3.87 4.27 0.58
N GLY A 12 -2.64 4.75 0.77
CA GLY A 12 -1.60 4.87 -0.26
C GLY A 12 -0.52 3.80 -0.14
N GLY A 13 -0.86 2.60 0.34
CA GLY A 13 0.06 1.47 0.43
C GLY A 13 0.29 0.78 -0.91
N ILE A 14 1.24 -0.16 -0.95
CA ILE A 14 1.60 -0.92 -2.16
C ILE A 14 0.38 -1.56 -2.84
N SER A 15 -0.56 -2.10 -2.07
CA SER A 15 -1.78 -2.73 -2.62
C SER A 15 -2.65 -1.75 -3.39
N SER A 16 -2.83 -0.53 -2.88
CA SER A 16 -3.55 0.55 -3.57
C SER A 16 -2.85 0.97 -4.84
N CYS A 17 -1.53 1.17 -4.75
CA CYS A 17 -0.72 1.62 -5.86
C CYS A 17 -0.73 0.60 -7.00
N THR A 18 -0.60 -0.69 -6.66
CA THR A 18 -0.68 -1.79 -7.61
C THR A 18 -2.08 -1.89 -8.25
N LEU A 19 -3.14 -1.76 -7.44
CA LEU A 19 -4.51 -1.77 -7.95
C LEU A 19 -4.72 -0.63 -8.95
N VAL A 20 -4.41 0.60 -8.56
CA VAL A 20 -4.61 1.79 -9.39
C VAL A 20 -3.79 1.71 -10.68
N SER A 21 -2.52 1.34 -10.59
CA SER A 21 -1.65 1.14 -11.76
C SER A 21 -2.25 0.11 -12.74
N ASN A 22 -2.74 -1.03 -12.23
CA ASN A 22 -3.39 -2.04 -13.07
C ASN A 22 -4.73 -1.58 -13.64
N CYS A 23 -5.52 -0.79 -12.92
CA CYS A 23 -6.75 -0.19 -13.45
C CYS A 23 -6.44 0.70 -14.65
N ILE A 24 -5.46 1.58 -14.53
CA ILE A 24 -5.04 2.48 -15.61
C ILE A 24 -4.51 1.67 -16.80
N LYS A 25 -3.64 0.69 -16.56
CA LYS A 25 -3.11 -0.22 -17.60
C LYS A 25 -4.22 -0.94 -18.38
N LYS A 26 -5.33 -1.26 -17.72
CA LYS A 26 -6.51 -1.90 -18.33
C LYS A 26 -7.51 -0.92 -18.93
N GLY A 27 -7.16 0.36 -19.06
CA GLY A 27 -7.99 1.37 -19.71
C GLY A 27 -9.08 1.97 -18.81
N PHE A 28 -8.94 1.90 -17.47
CA PHE A 28 -9.86 2.59 -16.59
C PHE A 28 -9.85 4.10 -16.89
N ALA A 29 -11.01 4.63 -17.29
CA ALA A 29 -11.21 6.03 -17.63
C ALA A 29 -11.82 6.81 -16.46
N GLY A 30 -11.32 8.02 -16.24
CA GLY A 30 -11.81 8.95 -15.21
C GLY A 30 -10.78 9.25 -14.13
N LYS A 31 -11.05 10.30 -13.36
CA LYS A 31 -10.19 10.76 -12.27
C LYS A 31 -10.21 9.80 -11.10
N ILE A 32 -9.05 9.55 -10.53
CA ILE A 32 -8.84 8.71 -9.35
C ILE A 32 -8.33 9.61 -8.21
N ALA A 33 -8.87 9.48 -7.01
CA ALA A 33 -8.29 10.08 -5.81
C ALA A 33 -7.69 8.99 -4.92
N ILE A 34 -6.47 9.20 -4.45
CA ILE A 34 -5.86 8.41 -3.38
C ILE A 34 -5.80 9.27 -2.13
N VAL A 35 -6.55 8.87 -1.09
CA VAL A 35 -6.61 9.57 0.20
C VAL A 35 -5.77 8.79 1.21
N GLU A 36 -4.64 9.37 1.62
CA GLU A 36 -3.65 8.76 2.50
C GLU A 36 -3.48 9.59 3.78
N ASN A 37 -3.50 8.91 4.93
CA ASN A 37 -3.27 9.54 6.23
C ASN A 37 -1.80 9.94 6.45
N GLY A 38 -0.88 9.23 5.83
CA GLY A 38 0.55 9.49 5.87
C GLY A 38 0.96 10.73 5.07
N ARG A 39 2.25 11.02 5.09
CA ARG A 39 2.85 12.12 4.33
C ARG A 39 3.22 11.73 2.90
N ASN A 40 3.37 10.44 2.65
CA ASN A 40 3.83 9.87 1.39
C ASN A 40 3.11 8.53 1.14
N LEU A 41 3.24 8.01 -0.07
CA LEU A 41 2.87 6.64 -0.40
C LEU A 41 3.79 5.63 0.32
N GLY A 42 3.41 4.36 0.31
CA GLY A 42 4.22 3.25 0.81
C GLY A 42 3.54 2.44 1.92
N GLY A 43 2.84 3.08 2.84
CA GLY A 43 2.22 2.38 3.96
C GLY A 43 3.24 1.56 4.77
N ARG A 44 3.12 0.22 4.80
CA ARG A 44 4.10 -0.68 5.45
C ARG A 44 5.44 -0.80 4.73
N PHE A 45 5.55 -0.30 3.52
CA PHE A 45 6.82 -0.16 2.76
C PHE A 45 7.45 1.22 2.97
N SER A 46 7.15 1.87 4.08
CA SER A 46 7.62 3.22 4.35
C SER A 46 9.13 3.28 4.65
N SER A 47 9.73 4.37 4.22
CA SER A 47 11.14 4.69 4.44
C SER A 47 11.27 6.10 5.01
N ARG A 48 12.38 6.39 5.67
CA ARG A 48 12.72 7.72 6.18
C ARG A 48 14.15 8.08 5.83
N ILE A 49 14.39 9.35 5.61
CA ILE A 49 15.74 9.89 5.51
C ILE A 49 16.23 10.15 6.94
N SER A 50 17.43 9.68 7.27
CA SER A 50 18.06 9.91 8.56
C SER A 50 18.32 11.40 8.78
N LEU A 51 17.91 11.94 9.92
CA LEU A 51 18.22 13.32 10.30
C LEU A 51 19.69 13.51 10.70
N LYS A 52 20.32 12.46 11.25
CA LYS A 52 21.72 12.49 11.67
C LYS A 52 22.67 12.33 10.49
N ASN A 53 22.41 11.36 9.64
CA ASN A 53 23.22 11.04 8.46
C ASN A 53 22.44 11.44 7.21
N LYS A 54 22.57 12.70 6.78
CA LYS A 54 21.91 13.22 5.59
C LYS A 54 22.20 12.32 4.38
N GLY A 55 21.15 11.87 3.69
CA GLY A 55 21.24 10.97 2.55
C GLY A 55 21.11 9.47 2.89
N THR A 56 21.18 9.06 4.15
CA THR A 56 20.94 7.68 4.54
C THR A 56 19.43 7.39 4.57
N ILE A 57 19.00 6.45 3.75
CA ILE A 57 17.63 5.96 3.73
C ILE A 57 17.47 4.81 4.70
N ILE A 58 16.48 4.89 5.58
CA ILE A 58 16.11 3.85 6.53
C ILE A 58 14.76 3.28 6.14
N ASN A 59 14.72 2.04 5.70
CA ASN A 59 13.49 1.29 5.45
C ASN A 59 12.95 0.79 6.80
N HIS A 60 12.22 1.63 7.52
CA HIS A 60 11.70 1.32 8.85
C HIS A 60 10.41 0.50 8.82
N GLY A 61 9.80 0.36 7.66
CA GLY A 61 8.71 -0.58 7.41
C GLY A 61 9.27 -1.97 7.08
N SER A 62 8.80 -2.58 6.01
CA SER A 62 9.35 -3.85 5.50
C SER A 62 10.60 -3.57 4.66
N PRO A 63 11.81 -3.96 5.08
CA PRO A 63 13.03 -3.67 4.31
C PRO A 63 13.22 -4.58 3.10
N ILE A 64 12.56 -5.73 3.13
CA ILE A 64 12.53 -6.75 2.07
C ILE A 64 11.14 -7.34 1.99
N PHE A 65 10.87 -8.06 0.92
CA PHE A 65 9.68 -8.92 0.79
C PHE A 65 10.04 -10.22 0.09
N ASN A 66 9.25 -11.26 0.32
CA ASN A 66 9.47 -12.56 -0.29
C ASN A 66 8.23 -13.10 -0.99
N ILE A 67 8.46 -13.96 -1.96
CA ILE A 67 7.43 -14.72 -2.66
C ILE A 67 7.74 -16.19 -2.43
N ILE A 68 6.88 -16.83 -1.64
CA ILE A 68 7.10 -18.21 -1.18
C ILE A 68 6.93 -19.19 -2.35
N ASN A 69 5.84 -19.07 -3.09
CA ASN A 69 5.49 -19.96 -4.22
C ASN A 69 5.44 -19.17 -5.53
N PRO A 70 6.59 -18.75 -6.10
CA PRO A 70 6.61 -17.86 -7.26
C PRO A 70 6.03 -18.48 -8.53
N ASN A 71 5.81 -19.79 -8.58
CA ASN A 71 5.35 -20.48 -9.78
C ASN A 71 3.83 -20.70 -9.84
N GLU A 72 3.09 -20.39 -8.76
CA GLU A 72 1.66 -20.68 -8.67
C GLU A 72 0.77 -19.59 -9.27
N ASP A 73 1.22 -18.32 -9.28
CA ASP A 73 0.44 -17.18 -9.79
C ASP A 73 1.16 -16.50 -10.95
N LYS A 74 0.66 -16.75 -12.17
CA LYS A 74 1.20 -16.16 -13.41
C LYS A 74 1.15 -14.63 -13.41
N LEU A 75 0.09 -14.03 -12.85
CA LEU A 75 -0.04 -12.57 -12.81
C LEU A 75 0.97 -11.95 -11.85
N LEU A 76 1.20 -12.60 -10.71
CA LEU A 76 2.23 -12.18 -9.75
C LEU A 76 3.63 -12.25 -10.39
N ILE A 77 3.94 -13.35 -11.10
CA ILE A 77 5.22 -13.50 -11.80
C ILE A 77 5.41 -12.39 -12.84
N GLN A 78 4.40 -12.14 -13.67
CA GLN A 78 4.45 -11.08 -14.68
C GLN A 78 4.68 -9.71 -14.03
N PHE A 79 4.00 -9.44 -12.92
CA PHE A 79 4.18 -8.19 -12.19
C PHE A 79 5.59 -8.06 -11.60
N ILE A 80 6.12 -9.12 -10.98
CA ILE A 80 7.50 -9.11 -10.45
C ILE A 80 8.53 -8.92 -11.56
N ASN A 81 8.37 -9.61 -12.70
CA ASN A 81 9.26 -9.42 -13.83
C ASN A 81 9.19 -7.97 -14.35
N GLN A 82 8.00 -7.39 -14.45
CA GLN A 82 7.85 -5.99 -14.81
C GLN A 82 8.60 -5.05 -13.85
N LEU A 83 8.58 -5.31 -12.55
CA LEU A 83 9.34 -4.52 -11.57
C LEU A 83 10.86 -4.70 -11.73
N ILE A 84 11.31 -5.90 -12.04
CA ILE A 84 12.74 -6.19 -12.30
C ILE A 84 13.20 -5.52 -13.59
N ASP A 85 12.44 -5.66 -14.68
CA ASP A 85 12.76 -5.12 -16.01
C ASP A 85 12.80 -3.58 -16.01
N ASN A 86 12.15 -2.94 -15.04
CA ASN A 86 12.20 -1.48 -14.83
C ASN A 86 13.18 -1.06 -13.72
N ASP A 87 14.07 -1.93 -13.28
CA ASP A 87 15.08 -1.67 -12.24
C ASP A 87 14.50 -1.16 -10.90
N LEU A 88 13.26 -1.53 -10.57
CA LEU A 88 12.61 -1.11 -9.33
C LEU A 88 12.95 -2.03 -8.16
N ILE A 89 13.13 -3.31 -8.45
CA ILE A 89 13.49 -4.33 -7.45
C ILE A 89 14.62 -5.22 -7.96
N ILE A 90 15.39 -5.73 -7.03
CA ILE A 90 16.42 -6.74 -7.28
C ILE A 90 16.27 -7.91 -6.32
N LYS A 91 16.75 -9.08 -6.74
CA LYS A 91 16.83 -10.24 -5.86
C LYS A 91 17.78 -9.94 -4.71
N ASN A 92 17.38 -10.29 -3.49
CA ASN A 92 18.21 -10.13 -2.32
C ASN A 92 18.89 -11.46 -1.98
N ASP A 93 20.18 -11.57 -2.31
CA ASP A 93 21.01 -12.73 -1.98
C ASP A 93 21.82 -12.51 -0.68
N SER A 94 21.59 -11.39 0.02
CA SER A 94 22.27 -11.09 1.28
C SER A 94 21.84 -12.03 2.39
N LEU A 95 22.77 -12.37 3.26
CA LEU A 95 22.49 -13.14 4.47
C LEU A 95 21.57 -12.32 5.39
N ILE A 96 20.61 -13.00 5.98
CA ILE A 96 19.68 -12.41 6.94
C ILE A 96 19.97 -13.00 8.29
N TYR A 97 20.12 -12.12 9.28
CA TYR A 97 20.42 -12.47 10.66
C TYR A 97 19.26 -12.02 11.56
N GLU A 98 19.00 -12.78 12.60
CA GLU A 98 18.15 -12.36 13.70
C GLU A 98 19.01 -11.83 14.84
N VAL A 99 18.48 -10.85 15.56
CA VAL A 99 19.09 -10.28 16.75
C VAL A 99 18.11 -10.46 17.91
N ASP A 100 18.53 -11.09 18.99
CA ASP A 100 17.73 -11.23 20.20
C ASP A 100 17.77 -9.95 21.08
N GLU A 101 17.04 -9.98 22.18
CA GLU A 101 16.99 -8.86 23.14
C GLU A 101 18.33 -8.55 23.82
N ASN A 102 19.27 -9.51 23.82
CA ASN A 102 20.62 -9.37 24.35
C ASN A 102 21.64 -8.96 23.28
N LEU A 103 21.17 -8.60 22.07
CA LEU A 103 21.99 -8.26 20.91
C LEU A 103 22.84 -9.42 20.35
N ASN A 104 22.55 -10.67 20.70
CA ASN A 104 23.20 -11.80 20.06
C ASN A 104 22.69 -11.98 18.63
N ILE A 105 23.62 -12.25 17.72
CA ILE A 105 23.33 -12.38 16.29
C ILE A 105 23.29 -13.85 15.90
N TYR A 106 22.18 -14.28 15.32
CA TYR A 106 21.98 -15.64 14.85
C TYR A 106 21.75 -15.67 13.35
N LYS A 107 22.43 -16.57 12.66
CA LYS A 107 22.10 -16.89 11.27
C LYS A 107 20.88 -17.80 11.28
N LYS A 108 19.74 -17.31 10.80
CA LYS A 108 18.50 -18.10 10.76
C LYS A 108 18.36 -18.84 9.44
N ASN A 109 18.31 -20.16 9.52
CA ASN A 109 18.29 -21.02 8.34
C ASN A 109 16.88 -21.37 7.83
N ASN A 110 15.80 -21.23 8.61
CA ASN A 110 14.48 -21.80 8.26
C ASN A 110 13.30 -20.92 8.68
N ASN A 111 13.34 -19.61 8.45
CA ASN A 111 12.18 -18.77 8.70
C ASN A 111 11.32 -18.61 7.45
N ILE A 112 10.01 -18.84 7.58
CA ILE A 112 9.03 -18.67 6.50
C ILE A 112 9.06 -17.25 5.88
N PHE A 113 9.42 -16.23 6.66
CA PHE A 113 9.57 -14.85 6.15
C PHE A 113 10.73 -14.68 5.16
N TYR A 114 11.64 -15.66 5.09
CA TYR A 114 12.82 -15.64 4.21
C TYR A 114 12.85 -16.82 3.25
N SER A 115 11.78 -17.62 3.23
CA SER A 115 11.63 -18.71 2.26
C SER A 115 11.22 -18.16 0.89
N GLY A 116 11.48 -18.92 -0.15
CA GLY A 116 11.19 -18.54 -1.52
C GLY A 116 12.18 -17.53 -2.10
N LYS A 117 11.72 -16.71 -3.02
CA LYS A 117 12.53 -15.64 -3.64
C LYS A 117 12.38 -14.35 -2.85
N VAL A 118 13.47 -13.84 -2.33
CA VAL A 118 13.51 -12.59 -1.55
C VAL A 118 13.93 -11.43 -2.46
N TYR A 119 13.28 -10.30 -2.31
CA TYR A 119 13.52 -9.10 -3.09
C TYR A 119 13.72 -7.88 -2.19
N LYS A 120 14.49 -6.92 -2.68
CA LYS A 120 14.63 -5.58 -2.13
C LYS A 120 14.49 -4.55 -3.24
N THR A 121 14.19 -3.32 -2.89
CA THR A 121 14.15 -2.21 -3.86
C THR A 121 15.55 -1.75 -4.20
N VAL A 122 15.73 -1.23 -5.40
CA VAL A 122 16.98 -0.56 -5.82
C VAL A 122 17.15 0.74 -5.02
N ASN A 123 16.08 1.51 -4.89
CA ASN A 123 16.05 2.74 -4.11
C ASN A 123 15.47 2.51 -2.70
N SER A 124 14.54 3.33 -2.25
CA SER A 124 13.83 3.13 -0.99
C SER A 124 12.56 2.30 -1.18
N MET A 125 12.14 1.60 -0.12
CA MET A 125 10.88 0.84 -0.16
C MET A 125 9.66 1.74 -0.37
N SER A 126 9.67 2.98 0.13
CA SER A 126 8.56 3.92 -0.10
C SER A 126 8.46 4.35 -1.56
N ASN A 127 9.58 4.50 -2.26
CA ASN A 127 9.58 4.87 -3.68
C ASN A 127 8.93 3.80 -4.56
N LEU A 128 9.03 2.52 -4.19
CA LEU A 128 8.42 1.44 -4.96
C LEU A 128 6.92 1.66 -5.21
N SER A 129 6.19 2.16 -4.21
CA SER A 129 4.76 2.44 -4.36
C SER A 129 4.46 3.56 -5.36
N GLU A 130 5.30 4.58 -5.37
CA GLU A 130 5.22 5.69 -6.32
C GLU A 130 5.58 5.25 -7.74
N GLU A 131 6.69 4.53 -7.89
CA GLU A 131 7.14 4.01 -9.17
C GLU A 131 6.13 3.03 -9.81
N ILE A 132 5.48 2.18 -9.01
CA ILE A 132 4.40 1.30 -9.51
C ILE A 132 3.26 2.10 -10.14
N ILE A 133 2.89 3.23 -9.56
CA ILE A 133 1.88 4.12 -10.14
C ILE A 133 2.42 4.75 -11.43
N ASN A 134 3.66 5.23 -11.40
CA ASN A 134 4.27 5.92 -12.53
C ASN A 134 4.45 5.03 -13.75
N LEU A 135 4.64 3.72 -13.57
CA LEU A 135 4.73 2.75 -14.68
C LEU A 135 3.59 2.85 -15.70
N ASN A 136 2.40 3.28 -15.28
CA ASN A 136 1.22 3.31 -16.13
C ASN A 136 0.46 4.66 -16.07
N ASN A 137 0.93 5.63 -15.28
CA ASN A 137 0.25 6.91 -15.09
C ASN A 137 0.69 7.95 -16.16
N ILE A 138 0.24 7.74 -17.38
CA ILE A 138 0.64 8.56 -18.52
C ILE A 138 -0.09 9.92 -18.55
N ASN A 139 -1.25 10.05 -17.89
CA ASN A 139 -2.20 11.15 -18.13
C ASN A 139 -2.57 11.97 -16.89
N ASN A 140 -1.77 12.00 -15.85
CA ASN A 140 -2.11 12.73 -14.60
C ASN A 140 -3.54 12.44 -14.11
N GLN A 141 -3.94 11.19 -14.16
CA GLN A 141 -5.28 10.72 -13.84
C GLN A 141 -5.53 10.65 -12.34
N ILE A 142 -4.47 10.74 -11.53
CA ILE A 142 -4.49 10.48 -10.08
C ILE A 142 -4.23 11.79 -9.33
N ASP A 143 -5.15 12.11 -8.42
CA ASP A 143 -4.97 13.15 -7.43
C ASP A 143 -4.59 12.53 -6.09
N PHE A 144 -3.47 12.96 -5.51
CA PHE A 144 -2.99 12.49 -4.22
C PHE A 144 -3.38 13.45 -3.10
N HIS A 145 -4.01 12.93 -2.05
CA HIS A 145 -4.42 13.67 -0.88
C HIS A 145 -3.75 13.10 0.36
N PHE A 146 -2.58 13.59 0.68
CA PHE A 146 -1.81 13.20 1.87
C PHE A 146 -2.29 13.90 3.13
N LYS A 147 -1.87 13.39 4.31
CA LYS A 147 -2.26 13.88 5.65
C LYS A 147 -3.77 13.96 5.84
N SER A 148 -4.50 13.09 5.15
CA SER A 148 -5.96 13.12 5.06
C SER A 148 -6.55 11.92 5.79
N MET A 149 -6.84 12.10 7.07
CA MET A 149 -7.43 11.05 7.91
C MET A 149 -8.96 11.04 7.76
N ILE A 150 -9.52 9.87 7.47
CA ILE A 150 -10.96 9.71 7.32
C ILE A 150 -11.66 9.86 8.66
N LYS A 151 -12.75 10.63 8.65
CA LYS A 151 -13.68 10.81 9.78
C LYS A 151 -15.02 10.15 9.54
N GLU A 152 -15.51 10.20 8.31
CA GLU A 152 -16.85 9.74 7.99
C GLU A 152 -16.90 9.21 6.55
N LEU A 153 -17.72 8.19 6.34
CA LEU A 153 -17.99 7.60 5.03
C LEU A 153 -19.48 7.35 4.90
N LYS A 154 -20.07 7.83 3.79
CA LYS A 154 -21.48 7.66 3.45
C LYS A 154 -21.65 7.25 2.00
N TYR A 155 -22.73 6.55 1.72
CA TYR A 155 -23.19 6.31 0.34
C TYR A 155 -24.56 6.95 0.17
N SER A 156 -24.67 7.87 -0.77
CA SER A 156 -25.91 8.57 -1.08
C SER A 156 -25.90 9.06 -2.52
N ASN A 157 -27.08 9.10 -3.15
CA ASN A 157 -27.25 9.57 -4.53
C ASN A 157 -26.26 8.92 -5.51
N ASN A 158 -26.11 7.60 -5.41
CA ASN A 158 -25.21 6.75 -6.21
C ASN A 158 -23.72 7.12 -6.13
N ASN A 159 -23.32 7.86 -5.10
CA ASN A 159 -21.93 8.23 -4.86
C ASN A 159 -21.51 7.92 -3.43
N TRP A 160 -20.26 7.53 -3.29
CA TRP A 160 -19.55 7.52 -2.04
C TRP A 160 -19.15 8.94 -1.68
N GLN A 161 -19.37 9.32 -0.44
CA GLN A 161 -18.92 10.58 0.14
C GLN A 161 -18.02 10.28 1.33
N LEU A 162 -16.77 10.73 1.24
CA LEU A 162 -15.77 10.62 2.29
C LEU A 162 -15.50 12.00 2.87
N LYS A 163 -15.56 12.12 4.21
CA LYS A 163 -15.17 13.32 4.94
C LYS A 163 -13.92 13.03 5.78
N THR A 164 -12.94 13.93 5.72
CA THR A 164 -11.72 13.86 6.51
C THR A 164 -11.82 14.64 7.81
N THR A 165 -10.85 14.47 8.72
CA THR A 165 -10.80 15.17 9.99
C THR A 165 -10.60 16.68 9.84
N ASP A 166 -9.97 17.12 8.76
CA ASP A 166 -9.82 18.54 8.37
C ASP A 166 -11.01 19.05 7.54
N ASN A 167 -12.13 18.31 7.55
CA ASN A 167 -13.41 18.64 6.91
C ASN A 167 -13.39 18.71 5.37
N LYS A 168 -12.35 18.23 4.71
CA LYS A 168 -12.40 18.02 3.26
C LYS A 168 -13.42 16.93 2.90
N ILE A 169 -14.11 17.12 1.78
CA ILE A 169 -15.11 16.19 1.26
C ILE A 169 -14.69 15.71 -0.10
N PHE A 170 -14.66 14.39 -0.27
CA PHE A 170 -14.43 13.72 -1.55
C PHE A 170 -15.68 12.95 -1.94
N LYS A 171 -16.06 13.03 -3.22
CA LYS A 171 -17.17 12.27 -3.79
C LYS A 171 -16.64 11.35 -4.88
N ALA A 172 -17.13 10.11 -4.95
CA ALA A 172 -16.75 9.17 -5.98
C ALA A 172 -17.84 8.14 -6.28
N GLU A 173 -17.83 7.68 -7.52
CA GLU A 173 -18.72 6.60 -7.97
C GLU A 173 -18.31 5.25 -7.37
N PHE A 174 -17.00 4.96 -7.35
CA PHE A 174 -16.44 3.74 -6.78
C PHE A 174 -15.54 4.04 -5.58
N LEU A 175 -15.52 3.11 -4.61
CA LEU A 175 -14.69 3.19 -3.41
C LEU A 175 -13.89 1.92 -3.22
N VAL A 176 -12.60 2.08 -2.91
CA VAL A 176 -11.72 1.01 -2.43
C VAL A 176 -11.14 1.38 -1.07
N LEU A 177 -11.29 0.47 -0.11
CA LEU A 177 -10.70 0.58 1.23
C LEU A 177 -9.49 -0.36 1.31
N SER A 178 -8.28 0.20 1.17
CA SER A 178 -7.02 -0.56 1.16
C SER A 178 -6.12 -0.26 2.36
N SER A 179 -6.64 0.43 3.36
CA SER A 179 -5.92 0.75 4.59
C SER A 179 -6.21 -0.28 5.70
N ASN A 180 -5.45 -0.23 6.79
CA ASN A 180 -5.73 -1.00 7.99
C ASN A 180 -7.01 -0.55 8.72
N LEU A 181 -7.74 0.41 8.18
CA LEU A 181 -9.00 0.91 8.73
C LEU A 181 -9.99 -0.23 9.02
N LEU A 182 -10.06 -1.24 8.13
CA LEU A 182 -10.96 -2.37 8.27
C LEU A 182 -10.66 -3.26 9.50
N LEU A 183 -9.44 -3.19 10.03
CA LEU A 183 -9.02 -3.89 11.27
C LEU A 183 -9.08 -3.00 12.50
N HIS A 184 -9.22 -1.68 12.34
CA HIS A 184 -9.17 -0.73 13.43
C HIS A 184 -10.55 -0.51 14.08
N LYS A 185 -10.59 -0.26 15.38
CA LYS A 185 -11.85 0.01 16.14
C LYS A 185 -12.67 1.14 15.52
N ARG A 186 -12.02 2.18 15.01
CA ARG A 186 -12.66 3.31 14.33
C ARG A 186 -13.49 2.94 13.09
N SER A 187 -13.27 1.77 12.51
CA SER A 187 -14.09 1.33 11.37
C SER A 187 -15.56 1.23 11.69
N LYS A 188 -15.92 0.87 12.92
CA LYS A 188 -17.31 0.81 13.37
C LYS A 188 -18.02 2.15 13.21
N ASP A 189 -17.36 3.22 13.70
CA ASP A 189 -17.92 4.57 13.69
C ASP A 189 -17.94 5.17 12.28
N ILE A 190 -16.86 4.93 11.50
CA ILE A 190 -16.71 5.46 10.14
C ILE A 190 -17.67 4.77 9.18
N LEU A 191 -17.79 3.45 9.26
CA LEU A 191 -18.65 2.64 8.38
C LEU A 191 -20.06 2.46 8.91
N LYS A 192 -20.36 2.95 10.12
CA LYS A 192 -21.65 2.79 10.82
C LYS A 192 -22.08 1.32 10.96
N ILE A 193 -21.14 0.47 11.35
CA ILE A 193 -21.36 -0.98 11.54
C ILE A 193 -21.04 -1.41 12.98
N ASN A 194 -21.67 -2.50 13.43
CA ASN A 194 -21.53 -2.99 14.81
C ASN A 194 -20.28 -3.86 15.04
N HIS A 195 -19.54 -4.23 14.00
CA HIS A 195 -18.37 -5.09 14.10
C HIS A 195 -17.21 -4.56 13.27
N ILE A 196 -16.00 -5.02 13.57
CA ILE A 196 -14.81 -4.72 12.77
C ILE A 196 -14.80 -5.69 11.57
N PRO A 197 -14.89 -5.22 10.33
CA PRO A 197 -15.18 -6.07 9.16
C PRO A 197 -14.27 -7.29 9.03
N LEU A 198 -12.95 -7.09 9.07
CA LEU A 198 -12.00 -8.19 8.86
C LEU A 198 -11.86 -9.11 10.08
N ARG A 199 -12.20 -8.68 11.30
CA ARG A 199 -12.14 -9.58 12.47
C ARG A 199 -13.11 -10.73 12.38
N LYS A 200 -14.31 -10.49 11.85
CA LYS A 200 -15.29 -11.56 11.64
C LYS A 200 -14.80 -12.58 10.61
N ALA A 201 -14.22 -12.12 9.51
CA ALA A 201 -13.65 -13.01 8.49
C ALA A 201 -12.50 -13.86 9.02
N ILE A 202 -11.61 -13.29 9.86
CA ILE A 202 -10.49 -14.03 10.48
C ILE A 202 -10.98 -15.04 11.51
N GLN A 203 -12.07 -14.75 12.25
CA GLN A 203 -12.63 -15.68 13.23
C GLN A 203 -13.33 -16.89 12.62
N ILE A 204 -13.87 -16.76 11.41
CA ILE A 204 -14.53 -17.85 10.69
C ILE A 204 -13.51 -18.88 10.16
N ASN A 205 -12.26 -18.47 9.96
CA ASN A 205 -11.20 -19.32 9.39
C ASN A 205 -10.24 -19.90 10.47
N LYS A 206 -10.60 -19.83 11.73
CA LYS A 206 -9.94 -20.51 12.85
C LYS A 206 -10.76 -21.71 13.29
#